data_9e163cc09af52c8f0948cc6da29a7ac8
#
_entry.id   9e163cc09af52c8f0948cc6da29a7ac8
#
_cell.length_a   1.000
_cell.length_b   1.000
_cell.length_c   1.000
_cell.angle_alpha   90.00
_cell.angle_beta   90.00
_cell.angle_gamma   90.00
#
_symmetry.space_group_name_H-M   'P 1'
#
loop_
_entity.id
_entity.type
_entity.pdbx_description
1 polymer ?
#
loop_
_entity_poly.entity_id
_entity_poly.type
_entity_poly.pdbx_seq_one_letter_code
_entity_poly.pdbx_strand_id
1 'polypeptide(L)'
;MSKGERNRQKARERIAQQRALDAKRQQRRRWMTIAGAAAAVVIVAAGITLAVIRNGGGANSAGGGTPKLNTAALSTLGTLQPAPAEGPAGSEGVPIPAAAPLASTAAGATGPKVDGISCQTSEQAAFHIHAHLTIFVTGSPRQVPADIGIPGTCLYWLHTHYADGVIHIESPVHRTFTLGDLFDEWGQPLGPRQVGPTTGRVIAIYNGKAYVGNPRDIPLNSHAQIQLEVGAPLIAPQTITFPGTL
;
A
#
# COMPACT_ATOMS: atom_id res chain seq x y z
N MET A 1 -26.26 6.22 -23.96
CA MET A 1 -24.94 6.39 -23.34
C MET A 1 -24.37 7.75 -23.73
N SER A 2 -24.07 8.60 -22.74
CA SER A 2 -23.56 9.96 -22.98
C SER A 2 -22.11 9.92 -23.50
N LYS A 3 -21.63 11.03 -24.07
CA LYS A 3 -20.22 11.17 -24.52
C LYS A 3 -19.24 10.95 -23.34
N GLY A 4 -19.61 11.41 -22.14
CA GLY A 4 -18.84 11.21 -20.92
C GLY A 4 -18.74 9.75 -20.47
N GLU A 5 -19.85 9.01 -20.53
CA GLU A 5 -19.86 7.57 -20.19
C GLU A 5 -18.97 6.75 -21.14
N ARG A 6 -19.03 7.03 -22.44
CA ARG A 6 -18.17 6.37 -23.42
C ARG A 6 -16.67 6.64 -23.17
N ASN A 7 -16.32 7.87 -22.77
CA ASN A 7 -14.93 8.20 -22.46
C ASN A 7 -14.45 7.47 -21.19
N ARG A 8 -15.26 7.41 -20.14
CA ARG A 8 -14.95 6.64 -18.91
C ARG A 8 -14.78 5.15 -19.20
N GLN A 9 -15.65 4.58 -20.03
CA GLN A 9 -15.53 3.17 -20.40
C GLN A 9 -14.23 2.90 -21.16
N LYS A 10 -13.87 3.73 -22.15
CA LYS A 10 -12.61 3.60 -22.91
C LYS A 10 -11.38 3.75 -22.01
N ALA A 11 -11.41 4.67 -21.02
CA ALA A 11 -10.32 4.83 -20.08
C ALA A 11 -10.14 3.57 -19.20
N ARG A 12 -11.23 3.02 -18.66
CA ARG A 12 -11.22 1.77 -17.90
C ARG A 12 -10.69 0.58 -18.72
N GLU A 13 -11.10 0.48 -19.97
CA GLU A 13 -10.60 -0.57 -20.89
C GLU A 13 -9.08 -0.45 -21.15
N ARG A 14 -8.57 0.77 -21.33
CA ARG A 14 -7.13 1.02 -21.51
C ARG A 14 -6.35 0.64 -20.26
N ILE A 15 -6.83 1.03 -19.07
CA ILE A 15 -6.23 0.68 -17.80
C ILE A 15 -6.22 -0.84 -17.60
N ALA A 16 -7.34 -1.52 -17.89
CA ALA A 16 -7.41 -2.97 -17.82
C ALA A 16 -6.43 -3.68 -18.80
N GLN A 17 -6.28 -3.14 -20.00
CA GLN A 17 -5.31 -3.65 -20.97
C GLN A 17 -3.87 -3.45 -20.49
N GLN A 18 -3.57 -2.29 -19.89
CA GLN A 18 -2.24 -2.00 -19.36
C GLN A 18 -1.90 -2.92 -18.20
N ARG A 19 -2.81 -3.10 -17.24
CA ARG A 19 -2.67 -4.08 -16.14
C ARG A 19 -2.40 -5.50 -16.65
N ALA A 20 -3.11 -5.92 -17.70
CA ALA A 20 -2.88 -7.23 -18.31
C ALA A 20 -1.49 -7.37 -18.97
N LEU A 21 -0.97 -6.28 -19.54
CA LEU A 21 0.37 -6.26 -20.12
C LEU A 21 1.45 -6.28 -19.03
N ASP A 22 1.24 -5.55 -17.95
CA ASP A 22 2.17 -5.50 -16.81
C ASP A 22 2.20 -6.82 -16.04
N ALA A 23 1.05 -7.46 -15.84
CA ALA A 23 0.97 -8.82 -15.31
C ALA A 23 1.77 -9.83 -16.18
N LYS A 24 1.67 -9.73 -17.50
CA LYS A 24 2.47 -10.56 -18.40
C LYS A 24 3.98 -10.28 -18.33
N ARG A 25 4.35 -8.98 -18.18
CA ARG A 25 5.76 -8.58 -18.00
C ARG A 25 6.32 -9.11 -16.68
N GLN A 26 5.55 -9.00 -15.59
CA GLN A 26 5.92 -9.54 -14.29
C GLN A 26 6.05 -11.06 -14.32
N GLN A 27 5.12 -11.75 -14.95
CA GLN A 27 5.21 -13.21 -15.14
C GLN A 27 6.48 -13.60 -15.88
N ARG A 28 6.84 -12.89 -16.96
CA ARG A 28 8.10 -13.10 -17.66
C ARG A 28 9.34 -12.85 -16.81
N ARG A 29 9.32 -11.77 -15.99
CA ARG A 29 10.42 -11.48 -15.04
C ARG A 29 10.56 -12.60 -14.00
N ARG A 30 9.45 -13.09 -13.43
CA ARG A 30 9.46 -14.25 -12.51
C ARG A 30 10.08 -15.50 -13.16
N TRP A 31 9.71 -15.81 -14.38
CA TRP A 31 10.31 -16.95 -15.10
C TRP A 31 11.81 -16.75 -15.32
N MET A 32 12.26 -15.54 -15.64
CA MET A 32 13.69 -15.24 -15.79
C MET A 32 14.45 -15.31 -14.46
N THR A 33 13.87 -14.88 -13.34
CA THR A 33 14.49 -15.00 -12.01
C THR A 33 14.55 -16.46 -11.55
N ILE A 34 13.49 -17.25 -11.79
CA ILE A 34 13.47 -18.68 -11.48
C ILE A 34 14.49 -19.43 -12.34
N ALA A 35 14.56 -19.11 -13.63
CA ALA A 35 15.55 -19.72 -14.55
C ALA A 35 16.99 -19.30 -14.16
N GLY A 36 17.22 -18.05 -13.74
CA GLY A 36 18.51 -17.57 -13.23
C GLY A 36 18.91 -18.24 -11.92
N ALA A 37 17.97 -18.44 -11.01
CA ALA A 37 18.22 -19.15 -9.74
C ALA A 37 18.52 -20.64 -9.96
N ALA A 38 17.83 -21.29 -10.90
CA ALA A 38 18.11 -22.67 -11.26
C ALA A 38 19.51 -22.83 -11.90
N ALA A 39 19.93 -21.88 -12.74
CA ALA A 39 21.28 -21.89 -13.31
C ALA A 39 22.36 -21.65 -12.26
N ALA A 40 22.13 -20.79 -11.28
CA ALA A 40 23.04 -20.52 -10.15
C ALA A 40 23.22 -21.76 -9.24
N VAL A 41 22.15 -22.52 -8.99
CA VAL A 41 22.21 -23.76 -8.18
C VAL A 41 23.04 -24.85 -8.87
N VAL A 42 23.00 -24.95 -10.20
CA VAL A 42 23.84 -25.93 -10.93
C VAL A 42 25.32 -25.58 -10.89
N ILE A 43 25.68 -24.29 -10.89
CA ILE A 43 27.09 -23.84 -10.80
C ILE A 43 27.63 -24.01 -9.38
N VAL A 44 26.81 -23.84 -8.33
CA VAL A 44 27.25 -24.03 -6.93
C VAL A 44 27.43 -25.51 -6.58
N ALA A 45 26.66 -26.45 -7.19
CA ALA A 45 26.80 -27.88 -6.95
C ALA A 45 28.10 -28.48 -7.54
N ALA A 46 28.71 -27.82 -8.52
CA ALA A 46 29.99 -28.25 -9.10
C ALA A 46 31.26 -27.64 -8.41
N GLY A 47 31.05 -26.67 -7.48
CA GLY A 47 32.14 -25.93 -6.83
C GLY A 47 32.40 -26.25 -5.36
N ILE A 48 31.62 -27.14 -4.71
CA ILE A 48 31.76 -27.44 -3.27
C ILE A 48 32.43 -28.78 -3.00
N THR A 49 33.61 -28.99 -3.57
CA THR A 49 34.46 -30.10 -3.11
C THR A 49 35.85 -29.67 -2.64
N LEU A 50 36.15 -28.40 -2.50
CA LEU A 50 37.47 -27.95 -2.02
C LEU A 50 37.44 -26.64 -1.24
N ALA A 51 36.79 -26.58 -0.09
CA ALA A 51 37.11 -25.57 0.96
C ALA A 51 36.33 -25.81 2.27
N VAL A 52 36.57 -26.92 2.93
CA VAL A 52 36.36 -27.01 4.38
C VAL A 52 37.71 -27.14 5.05
N ILE A 53 38.28 -26.03 5.42
CA ILE A 53 39.17 -25.81 6.59
C ILE A 53 39.57 -24.32 6.66
N ARG A 54 39.24 -23.72 7.85
CA ARG A 54 39.71 -22.44 8.43
C ARG A 54 38.86 -21.20 8.11
N ASN A 55 38.00 -20.74 8.96
CA ASN A 55 38.25 -19.78 10.03
C ASN A 55 36.92 -19.41 10.74
N GLY A 56 36.90 -19.51 12.05
CA GLY A 56 35.81 -18.98 12.85
C GLY A 56 35.81 -17.44 12.79
N GLY A 57 34.68 -16.88 12.40
CA GLY A 57 34.44 -15.45 12.43
C GLY A 57 32.94 -15.22 12.20
N GLY A 58 32.25 -14.62 13.20
CA GLY A 58 30.81 -14.51 13.29
C GLY A 58 30.16 -13.91 12.04
N ALA A 59 29.37 -14.72 11.38
CA ALA A 59 28.40 -14.24 10.39
C ALA A 59 27.15 -13.76 11.13
N ASN A 60 26.96 -12.45 11.18
CA ASN A 60 25.65 -11.88 11.48
C ASN A 60 24.67 -12.34 10.40
N SER A 61 23.89 -13.34 10.71
CA SER A 61 22.72 -13.73 9.93
C SER A 61 21.75 -12.55 9.98
N ALA A 62 21.61 -11.84 8.87
CA ALA A 62 20.50 -10.97 8.62
C ALA A 62 19.24 -11.85 8.48
N GLY A 63 18.71 -12.30 9.60
CA GLY A 63 17.41 -12.94 9.69
C GLY A 63 16.36 -11.88 9.37
N GLY A 64 15.61 -12.07 8.29
CA GLY A 64 14.37 -11.35 8.01
C GLY A 64 13.33 -11.67 9.07
N GLY A 65 13.51 -11.16 10.28
CA GLY A 65 12.50 -11.21 11.34
C GLY A 65 11.48 -10.12 11.08
N THR A 66 10.22 -10.50 10.95
CA THR A 66 9.09 -9.57 11.08
C THR A 66 9.35 -8.64 12.27
N PRO A 67 9.27 -7.31 12.11
CA PRO A 67 9.49 -6.37 13.21
C PRO A 67 8.54 -6.73 14.34
N LYS A 68 9.06 -7.10 15.52
CA LYS A 68 8.21 -7.32 16.69
C LYS A 68 7.52 -6.02 17.04
N LEU A 69 6.20 -5.99 16.84
CA LEU A 69 5.36 -4.85 17.14
C LEU A 69 5.50 -4.49 18.63
N ASN A 70 5.88 -3.27 18.94
CA ASN A 70 5.96 -2.80 20.33
C ASN A 70 4.57 -2.39 20.83
N THR A 71 3.72 -3.39 21.10
CA THR A 71 2.35 -3.19 21.58
C THR A 71 2.29 -2.53 22.97
N ALA A 72 3.35 -2.64 23.78
CA ALA A 72 3.40 -2.06 25.11
C ALA A 72 3.29 -0.52 25.08
N ALA A 73 3.91 0.14 24.11
CA ALA A 73 3.80 1.59 23.95
C ALA A 73 2.39 2.01 23.47
N LEU A 74 1.71 1.15 22.68
CA LEU A 74 0.38 1.45 22.17
C LEU A 74 -0.71 1.25 23.23
N SER A 75 -0.53 0.32 24.16
CA SER A 75 -1.49 0.11 25.26
C SER A 75 -1.66 1.35 26.16
N THR A 76 -0.67 2.25 26.19
CA THR A 76 -0.77 3.54 26.90
C THR A 76 -1.72 4.52 26.20
N LEU A 77 -2.04 4.31 24.93
CA LEU A 77 -2.93 5.17 24.16
C LEU A 77 -4.41 4.76 24.29
N GLY A 78 -4.68 3.54 24.71
CA GLY A 78 -6.01 3.00 24.90
C GLY A 78 -6.03 1.47 24.99
N THR A 79 -7.21 0.90 25.23
CA THR A 79 -7.42 -0.54 25.26
C THR A 79 -7.24 -1.12 23.84
N LEU A 80 -6.31 -2.05 23.68
CA LEU A 80 -6.08 -2.77 22.44
C LEU A 80 -7.00 -3.98 22.34
N GLN A 81 -7.70 -4.11 21.24
CA GLN A 81 -8.45 -5.31 20.87
C GLN A 81 -7.67 -6.13 19.82
N PRO A 82 -7.89 -7.43 19.76
CA PRO A 82 -7.34 -8.25 18.68
C PRO A 82 -7.78 -7.73 17.32
N ALA A 83 -6.94 -7.96 16.32
CA ALA A 83 -7.28 -7.71 14.94
C ALA A 83 -8.54 -8.50 14.54
N PRO A 84 -9.47 -7.91 13.78
CA PRO A 84 -10.55 -8.68 13.18
C PRO A 84 -9.96 -9.71 12.20
N ALA A 85 -10.74 -10.74 11.88
CA ALA A 85 -10.34 -11.70 10.86
C ALA A 85 -10.12 -10.99 9.52
N GLU A 86 -9.05 -11.38 8.83
CA GLU A 86 -8.77 -10.89 7.49
C GLU A 86 -9.87 -11.33 6.52
N GLY A 87 -10.19 -10.47 5.56
CA GLY A 87 -11.06 -10.82 4.44
C GLY A 87 -10.36 -11.72 3.42
N PRO A 88 -11.07 -12.12 2.36
CA PRO A 88 -10.44 -12.86 1.26
C PRO A 88 -9.39 -11.98 0.55
N ALA A 89 -8.34 -12.63 0.05
CA ALA A 89 -7.34 -11.94 -0.75
C ALA A 89 -7.95 -11.39 -2.05
N GLY A 90 -7.66 -10.12 -2.34
CA GLY A 90 -7.99 -9.47 -3.60
C GLY A 90 -7.06 -9.89 -4.75
N SER A 91 -7.21 -9.23 -5.89
CA SER A 91 -6.42 -9.53 -7.09
C SER A 91 -4.93 -9.21 -6.94
N GLU A 92 -4.56 -8.32 -6.01
CA GLU A 92 -3.18 -8.01 -5.67
C GLU A 92 -2.59 -8.96 -4.63
N GLY A 93 -3.37 -9.91 -4.13
CA GLY A 93 -2.95 -10.88 -3.13
C GLY A 93 -3.00 -10.34 -1.69
N VAL A 94 -3.56 -9.15 -1.50
CA VAL A 94 -3.75 -8.51 -0.18
C VAL A 94 -5.20 -8.70 0.27
N PRO A 95 -5.47 -8.99 1.56
CA PRO A 95 -6.82 -9.17 2.07
C PRO A 95 -7.70 -7.91 1.92
N ILE A 96 -8.92 -8.08 1.44
CA ILE A 96 -9.93 -7.02 1.37
C ILE A 96 -10.78 -7.10 2.66
N PRO A 97 -10.82 -6.06 3.50
CA PRO A 97 -11.66 -6.06 4.69
C PRO A 97 -13.15 -6.27 4.35
N ALA A 98 -13.83 -7.15 5.09
CA ALA A 98 -15.28 -7.33 4.97
C ALA A 98 -16.02 -6.17 5.67
N ALA A 99 -15.96 -4.98 5.09
CA ALA A 99 -16.46 -3.74 5.68
C ALA A 99 -16.99 -2.77 4.61
N ALA A 100 -17.72 -1.75 5.03
CA ALA A 100 -18.09 -0.65 4.14
C ALA A 100 -16.87 0.27 3.89
N PRO A 101 -16.82 0.94 2.73
CA PRO A 101 -15.83 1.98 2.47
C PRO A 101 -15.90 3.10 3.51
N LEU A 102 -14.77 3.71 3.84
CA LEU A 102 -14.74 4.90 4.71
C LEU A 102 -15.52 6.05 4.08
N ALA A 103 -15.30 6.30 2.80
CA ALA A 103 -15.97 7.33 2.01
C ALA A 103 -15.99 6.94 0.53
N SER A 104 -16.85 7.60 -0.25
CA SER A 104 -16.86 7.48 -1.70
C SER A 104 -15.66 8.18 -2.34
N THR A 105 -15.31 7.77 -3.56
CA THR A 105 -14.33 8.47 -4.43
C THR A 105 -14.96 9.61 -5.24
N ALA A 106 -16.26 9.88 -5.07
CA ALA A 106 -16.99 10.89 -5.86
C ALA A 106 -16.48 12.33 -5.64
N ALA A 107 -15.89 12.62 -4.47
CA ALA A 107 -15.28 13.91 -4.15
C ALA A 107 -13.82 14.02 -4.59
N GLY A 108 -13.26 12.96 -5.13
CA GLY A 108 -11.86 12.90 -5.54
C GLY A 108 -11.52 13.82 -6.70
N ALA A 109 -10.26 14.10 -6.85
CA ALA A 109 -9.71 14.92 -7.91
C ALA A 109 -10.03 14.35 -9.30
N THR A 110 -10.32 15.23 -10.27
CA THR A 110 -10.85 14.85 -11.59
C THR A 110 -9.98 15.27 -12.78
N GLY A 111 -8.69 15.60 -12.53
CA GLY A 111 -7.73 15.96 -13.59
C GLY A 111 -6.78 17.11 -13.27
N PRO A 112 -7.21 18.21 -12.58
CA PRO A 112 -6.28 19.24 -12.14
C PRO A 112 -5.21 18.67 -11.20
N LYS A 113 -4.03 19.30 -11.18
CA LYS A 113 -2.98 18.93 -10.21
C LYS A 113 -3.44 19.11 -8.78
N VAL A 114 -3.06 18.14 -7.93
CA VAL A 114 -3.25 18.20 -6.48
C VAL A 114 -1.87 18.06 -5.83
N ASP A 115 -1.47 18.98 -4.98
CA ASP A 115 -0.18 18.98 -4.26
C ASP A 115 1.05 18.78 -5.18
N GLY A 116 0.95 19.29 -6.40
CA GLY A 116 1.97 19.10 -7.42
C GLY A 116 1.95 17.75 -8.12
N ILE A 117 1.01 16.84 -7.75
CA ILE A 117 0.80 15.55 -8.37
C ILE A 117 -0.09 15.72 -9.61
N SER A 118 0.34 15.17 -10.72
CA SER A 118 -0.38 15.25 -11.98
C SER A 118 -1.20 14.03 -12.25
N CYS A 119 -2.35 14.21 -12.89
CA CYS A 119 -3.13 13.14 -13.48
C CYS A 119 -2.63 12.87 -14.90
N GLN A 120 -2.22 11.66 -15.22
CA GLN A 120 -1.62 11.29 -16.50
C GLN A 120 -2.38 10.17 -17.18
N THR A 121 -2.16 9.96 -18.45
CA THR A 121 -2.89 8.96 -19.25
C THR A 121 -2.43 7.52 -19.02
N SER A 122 -1.31 7.36 -18.31
CA SER A 122 -0.72 6.05 -17.98
C SER A 122 0.06 6.13 -16.66
N GLU A 123 0.25 4.98 -16.05
CA GLU A 123 1.13 4.78 -14.90
C GLU A 123 2.57 5.19 -15.21
N GLN A 124 3.26 5.70 -14.21
CA GLN A 124 4.64 6.18 -14.33
C GLN A 124 5.59 5.20 -13.64
N ALA A 125 6.52 4.63 -14.38
CA ALA A 125 7.38 3.55 -13.88
C ALA A 125 8.77 4.04 -13.41
N ALA A 126 9.06 5.33 -13.47
CA ALA A 126 10.39 5.84 -13.09
C ALA A 126 10.62 5.73 -11.57
N PHE A 127 9.58 5.96 -10.78
CA PHE A 127 9.54 5.72 -9.35
C PHE A 127 8.26 4.96 -9.03
N HIS A 128 8.40 3.71 -8.61
CA HIS A 128 7.27 2.80 -8.37
C HIS A 128 7.49 2.04 -7.06
N ILE A 129 6.67 2.36 -6.07
CA ILE A 129 6.65 1.74 -4.75
C ILE A 129 5.22 1.58 -4.27
N HIS A 130 5.01 0.78 -3.23
CA HIS A 130 3.71 0.54 -2.62
C HIS A 130 3.76 0.81 -1.12
N ALA A 131 2.64 1.27 -0.57
CA ALA A 131 2.37 1.36 0.86
C ALA A 131 1.01 0.73 1.16
N HIS A 132 0.69 0.52 2.42
CA HIS A 132 -0.61 -0.03 2.80
C HIS A 132 -1.26 0.81 3.90
N LEU A 133 -2.55 1.06 3.76
CA LEU A 133 -3.37 1.81 4.70
C LEU A 133 -4.52 0.95 5.22
N THR A 134 -4.58 0.79 6.53
CA THR A 134 -5.72 0.21 7.25
C THR A 134 -6.42 1.29 8.05
N ILE A 135 -7.75 1.28 8.09
CA ILE A 135 -8.54 2.27 8.84
C ILE A 135 -9.55 1.57 9.74
N PHE A 136 -9.59 1.99 11.00
CA PHE A 136 -10.59 1.56 11.97
C PHE A 136 -11.36 2.77 12.53
N VAL A 137 -12.66 2.60 12.68
CA VAL A 137 -13.54 3.58 13.32
C VAL A 137 -14.23 2.87 14.47
N THR A 138 -13.94 3.31 15.71
CA THR A 138 -14.43 2.67 16.95
C THR A 138 -14.24 1.16 16.95
N GLY A 139 -13.04 0.72 16.57
CA GLY A 139 -12.66 -0.70 16.51
C GLY A 139 -13.22 -1.47 15.30
N SER A 140 -14.02 -0.84 14.44
CA SER A 140 -14.58 -1.49 13.24
C SER A 140 -13.79 -1.11 12.00
N PRO A 141 -13.41 -2.08 11.15
CA PRO A 141 -12.67 -1.79 9.93
C PRO A 141 -13.47 -0.94 8.96
N ARG A 142 -12.77 -0.15 8.15
CA ARG A 142 -13.30 0.58 7.00
C ARG A 142 -12.40 0.33 5.80
N GLN A 143 -12.99 0.05 4.65
CA GLN A 143 -12.22 -0.09 3.43
C GLN A 143 -11.66 1.26 2.99
N VAL A 144 -10.44 1.27 2.54
CA VAL A 144 -9.90 2.27 1.61
C VAL A 144 -10.46 1.88 0.24
N PRO A 145 -11.31 2.69 -0.39
CA PRO A 145 -11.98 2.26 -1.61
C PRO A 145 -11.02 2.06 -2.78
N ALA A 146 -11.41 1.25 -3.73
CA ALA A 146 -10.76 1.21 -5.04
C ALA A 146 -10.95 2.55 -5.78
N ASP A 147 -10.11 2.77 -6.79
CA ASP A 147 -10.19 3.91 -7.71
C ASP A 147 -9.99 5.31 -7.06
N ILE A 148 -9.36 5.41 -5.88
CA ILE A 148 -8.80 6.70 -5.44
C ILE A 148 -7.74 7.10 -6.46
N GLY A 149 -7.71 8.37 -6.88
CA GLY A 149 -6.76 8.86 -7.87
C GLY A 149 -7.00 8.35 -9.31
N ILE A 150 -8.13 7.64 -9.57
CA ILE A 150 -8.50 7.12 -10.89
C ILE A 150 -9.85 7.69 -11.34
N PRO A 151 -9.94 8.96 -11.75
CA PRO A 151 -11.24 9.55 -12.14
C PRO A 151 -11.80 9.03 -13.47
N GLY A 152 -11.16 8.04 -14.10
CA GLY A 152 -11.61 7.36 -15.31
C GLY A 152 -11.13 8.00 -16.62
N THR A 153 -10.44 9.14 -16.58
CA THR A 153 -9.83 9.79 -17.75
C THR A 153 -8.31 9.79 -17.68
N CYS A 154 -7.75 9.67 -16.48
CA CYS A 154 -6.31 9.71 -16.20
C CYS A 154 -6.06 8.97 -14.87
N LEU A 155 -4.79 8.83 -14.48
CA LEU A 155 -4.34 8.31 -13.18
C LEU A 155 -3.45 9.36 -12.52
N TYR A 156 -3.72 9.65 -11.26
CA TYR A 156 -2.79 10.38 -10.40
C TYR A 156 -1.63 9.48 -10.01
N TRP A 157 -0.51 10.08 -9.64
CA TRP A 157 0.68 9.33 -9.22
C TRP A 157 0.47 8.52 -7.93
N LEU A 158 -0.50 8.92 -7.09
CA LEU A 158 -0.98 8.14 -5.97
C LEU A 158 -2.37 7.60 -6.32
N HIS A 159 -2.58 6.30 -6.18
CA HIS A 159 -3.88 5.71 -6.48
C HIS A 159 -4.06 4.34 -5.82
N THR A 160 -5.29 3.86 -5.83
CA THR A 160 -5.65 2.52 -5.37
C THR A 160 -6.36 1.77 -6.50
N HIS A 161 -6.00 0.51 -6.72
CA HIS A 161 -6.70 -0.33 -7.70
C HIS A 161 -7.86 -1.11 -7.10
N TYR A 162 -7.68 -1.57 -5.86
CA TYR A 162 -8.67 -2.40 -5.15
C TYR A 162 -8.95 -1.82 -3.77
N ALA A 163 -9.99 -2.35 -3.12
CA ALA A 163 -10.39 -1.92 -1.77
C ALA A 163 -9.63 -2.67 -0.67
N ASP A 164 -8.37 -3.02 -0.93
CA ASP A 164 -7.48 -3.77 -0.05
C ASP A 164 -6.48 -2.89 0.73
N GLY A 165 -6.52 -1.57 0.48
CA GLY A 165 -5.69 -0.61 1.18
C GLY A 165 -4.30 -0.42 0.58
N VAL A 166 -3.95 -1.11 -0.51
CA VAL A 166 -2.69 -0.89 -1.22
C VAL A 166 -2.73 0.46 -1.91
N ILE A 167 -1.74 1.29 -1.62
CA ILE A 167 -1.50 2.58 -2.25
C ILE A 167 -0.37 2.41 -3.24
N HIS A 168 -0.63 2.63 -4.51
CA HIS A 168 0.37 2.71 -5.56
C HIS A 168 0.95 4.11 -5.61
N ILE A 169 2.26 4.21 -5.63
CA ILE A 169 3.02 5.44 -5.78
C ILE A 169 3.83 5.31 -7.06
N GLU A 170 3.32 5.87 -8.14
CA GLU A 170 3.84 5.71 -9.51
C GLU A 170 4.10 7.09 -10.12
N SER A 171 5.33 7.55 -10.00
CA SER A 171 5.70 8.94 -10.29
C SER A 171 6.85 9.02 -11.32
N PRO A 172 6.86 10.05 -12.19
CA PRO A 172 8.01 10.34 -13.05
C PRO A 172 9.19 10.92 -12.28
N VAL A 173 8.98 11.33 -11.01
CA VAL A 173 9.99 11.97 -10.17
C VAL A 173 10.11 11.24 -8.83
N HIS A 174 11.34 11.13 -8.34
CA HIS A 174 11.60 10.60 -7.01
C HIS A 174 11.44 11.72 -5.98
N ARG A 175 10.38 11.66 -5.18
CA ARG A 175 10.17 12.51 -4.01
C ARG A 175 9.46 11.73 -2.91
N THR A 176 9.47 12.26 -1.71
CA THR A 176 8.63 11.73 -0.62
C THR A 176 7.19 12.19 -0.85
N PHE A 177 6.29 11.24 -0.94
CA PHE A 177 4.85 11.47 -0.90
C PHE A 177 4.34 11.19 0.50
N THR A 178 3.23 11.80 0.86
CA THR A 178 2.63 11.68 2.20
C THR A 178 1.22 11.13 2.15
N LEU A 179 0.74 10.66 3.28
CA LEU A 179 -0.65 10.23 3.40
C LEU A 179 -1.62 11.39 3.14
N GLY A 180 -1.21 12.62 3.47
CA GLY A 180 -1.96 13.84 3.14
C GLY A 180 -2.19 14.00 1.66
N ASP A 181 -1.17 13.76 0.83
CA ASP A 181 -1.27 13.83 -0.64
C ASP A 181 -2.37 12.88 -1.17
N LEU A 182 -2.41 11.62 -0.67
CA LEU A 182 -3.45 10.67 -1.07
C LEU A 182 -4.87 11.13 -0.66
N PHE A 183 -5.02 11.66 0.56
CA PHE A 183 -6.32 12.10 1.04
C PHE A 183 -6.81 13.34 0.29
N ASP A 184 -5.91 14.22 -0.15
CA ASP A 184 -6.26 15.38 -0.98
C ASP A 184 -6.70 14.94 -2.39
N GLU A 185 -6.05 13.95 -2.98
CA GLU A 185 -6.51 13.33 -4.23
C GLU A 185 -7.87 12.62 -4.06
N TRP A 186 -8.09 11.98 -2.93
CA TRP A 186 -9.38 11.36 -2.57
C TRP A 186 -10.47 12.39 -2.30
N GLY A 187 -10.11 13.67 -2.05
CA GLY A 187 -11.03 14.72 -1.64
C GLY A 187 -11.59 14.51 -0.24
N GLN A 188 -10.84 13.85 0.63
CA GLN A 188 -11.24 13.54 2.00
C GLN A 188 -10.34 14.26 3.02
N PRO A 189 -10.92 14.83 4.08
CA PRO A 189 -10.13 15.46 5.13
C PRO A 189 -9.33 14.40 5.92
N LEU A 190 -8.09 14.77 6.29
CA LEU A 190 -7.23 14.01 7.18
C LEU A 190 -6.59 14.95 8.21
N GLY A 191 -6.61 14.59 9.47
CA GLY A 191 -5.96 15.35 10.53
C GLY A 191 -6.04 14.66 11.89
N PRO A 192 -5.52 15.29 12.94
CA PRO A 192 -5.46 14.71 14.30
C PRO A 192 -6.83 14.41 14.92
N ARG A 193 -7.90 14.93 14.35
CA ARG A 193 -9.28 14.78 14.85
C ARG A 193 -10.27 14.36 13.77
N GLN A 194 -9.82 13.96 12.59
CA GLN A 194 -10.69 13.60 11.48
C GLN A 194 -10.00 12.67 10.49
N VAL A 195 -10.73 11.64 10.03
CA VAL A 195 -10.34 10.77 8.92
C VAL A 195 -11.57 10.61 8.00
N GLY A 196 -11.53 11.21 6.83
CA GLY A 196 -12.68 11.28 5.93
C GLY A 196 -13.90 11.92 6.63
N PRO A 197 -15.09 11.33 6.54
CA PRO A 197 -16.30 11.87 7.18
C PRO A 197 -16.32 11.65 8.70
N THR A 198 -15.40 10.85 9.25
CA THR A 198 -15.41 10.47 10.67
C THR A 198 -14.58 11.44 11.50
N THR A 199 -15.20 12.01 12.52
CA THR A 199 -14.55 12.90 13.50
C THR A 199 -14.30 12.19 14.82
N GLY A 200 -13.19 12.49 15.48
CA GLY A 200 -12.77 11.92 16.75
C GLY A 200 -11.27 12.05 16.94
N ARG A 201 -10.78 11.61 18.11
CA ARG A 201 -9.32 11.50 18.30
C ARG A 201 -8.77 10.48 17.29
N VAL A 202 -7.77 10.89 16.52
CA VAL A 202 -7.06 10.02 15.59
C VAL A 202 -5.77 9.55 16.25
N ILE A 203 -5.54 8.24 16.24
CA ILE A 203 -4.26 7.62 16.55
C ILE A 203 -3.74 7.03 15.27
N ALA A 204 -2.52 7.40 14.88
CA ALA A 204 -1.84 6.85 13.74
C ALA A 204 -0.75 5.89 14.21
N ILE A 205 -0.63 4.76 13.51
CA ILE A 205 0.40 3.75 13.71
C ILE A 205 1.16 3.63 12.39
N TYR A 206 2.47 3.76 12.46
CA TYR A 206 3.35 3.68 11.31
C TYR A 206 4.40 2.59 11.54
N ASN A 207 4.41 1.57 10.69
CA ASN A 207 5.29 0.41 10.81
C ASN A 207 5.25 -0.20 12.23
N GLY A 208 4.04 -0.38 12.76
CA GLY A 208 3.78 -0.99 14.06
C GLY A 208 4.10 -0.11 15.28
N LYS A 209 4.42 1.16 15.10
CA LYS A 209 4.71 2.12 16.18
C LYS A 209 3.75 3.29 16.14
N ALA A 210 3.41 3.82 17.31
CA ALA A 210 2.63 5.06 17.38
C ALA A 210 3.36 6.19 16.63
N TYR A 211 2.67 6.83 15.71
CA TYR A 211 3.17 8.00 15.01
C TYR A 211 2.79 9.25 15.78
N VAL A 212 3.79 10.06 16.11
CA VAL A 212 3.61 11.33 16.82
C VAL A 212 3.71 12.45 15.81
N GLY A 213 2.60 13.13 15.55
CA GLY A 213 2.53 14.21 14.57
C GLY A 213 1.17 14.31 13.89
N ASN A 214 1.09 15.13 12.88
CA ASN A 214 -0.11 15.19 12.03
C ASN A 214 -0.13 13.95 11.12
N PRO A 215 -1.20 13.14 11.09
CA PRO A 215 -1.27 11.96 10.23
C PRO A 215 -1.12 12.29 8.74
N ARG A 216 -1.35 13.54 8.32
CA ARG A 216 -1.08 13.99 6.96
C ARG A 216 0.40 13.88 6.57
N ASP A 217 1.30 14.03 7.55
CA ASP A 217 2.75 14.07 7.31
C ASP A 217 3.39 12.67 7.29
N ILE A 218 2.60 11.60 7.43
CA ILE A 218 3.11 10.22 7.35
C ILE A 218 3.67 9.96 5.96
N PRO A 219 4.96 9.59 5.83
CA PRO A 219 5.56 9.33 4.54
C PRO A 219 5.09 8.00 3.95
N LEU A 220 4.79 8.01 2.67
CA LEU A 220 4.49 6.81 1.88
C LEU A 220 5.81 6.20 1.36
N ASN A 221 6.56 5.57 2.26
CA ASN A 221 7.78 4.85 1.90
C ASN A 221 7.44 3.46 1.35
N SER A 222 8.40 2.84 0.65
CA SER A 222 8.23 1.48 0.15
C SER A 222 7.86 0.51 1.27
N HIS A 223 6.75 -0.19 1.08
CA HIS A 223 6.15 -1.15 2.01
C HIS A 223 5.80 -0.56 3.39
N ALA A 224 5.55 0.75 3.47
CA ALA A 224 5.05 1.37 4.69
C ALA A 224 3.70 0.75 5.09
N GLN A 225 3.57 0.43 6.37
CA GLN A 225 2.36 -0.11 6.99
C GLN A 225 1.73 1.01 7.83
N ILE A 226 0.59 1.50 7.42
CA ILE A 226 -0.08 2.63 8.06
C ILE A 226 -1.43 2.15 8.60
N GLN A 227 -1.71 2.43 9.87
CA GLN A 227 -3.02 2.18 10.46
C GLN A 227 -3.54 3.45 11.11
N LEU A 228 -4.74 3.84 10.74
CA LEU A 228 -5.46 4.96 11.34
C LEU A 228 -6.60 4.45 12.22
N GLU A 229 -6.66 4.94 13.45
CA GLU A 229 -7.70 4.63 14.43
C GLU A 229 -8.48 5.89 14.78
N VAL A 230 -9.79 5.87 14.67
CA VAL A 230 -10.67 6.96 15.08
C VAL A 230 -11.56 6.49 16.22
N GLY A 231 -11.32 7.03 17.43
CA GLY A 231 -12.05 6.65 18.64
C GLY A 231 -11.50 5.37 19.29
N ALA A 232 -12.34 4.70 20.07
CA ALA A 232 -11.99 3.49 20.85
C ALA A 232 -13.04 2.39 20.62
N PRO A 233 -12.69 1.11 20.83
CA PRO A 233 -11.38 0.59 21.21
C PRO A 233 -10.37 0.71 20.07
N LEU A 234 -9.07 0.62 20.40
CA LEU A 234 -8.00 0.54 19.41
C LEU A 234 -7.80 -0.92 18.98
N ILE A 235 -7.43 -1.12 17.74
CA ILE A 235 -7.09 -2.45 17.21
C ILE A 235 -5.57 -2.64 17.27
N ALA A 236 -5.14 -3.82 17.67
CA ALA A 236 -3.72 -4.18 17.63
C ALA A 236 -3.16 -3.95 16.20
N PRO A 237 -1.93 -3.42 16.09
CA PRO A 237 -1.35 -3.10 14.79
C PRO A 237 -1.42 -4.27 13.81
N GLN A 238 -1.94 -4.00 12.63
CA GLN A 238 -2.00 -4.94 11.53
C GLN A 238 -0.80 -4.77 10.63
N THR A 239 -0.31 -5.86 10.09
CA THR A 239 0.70 -5.84 9.03
C THR A 239 0.30 -6.83 7.96
N ILE A 240 0.38 -6.39 6.71
CA ILE A 240 0.25 -7.29 5.57
C ILE A 240 1.63 -7.77 5.12
N THR A 241 1.66 -8.90 4.45
CA THR A 241 2.82 -9.30 3.66
C THR A 241 2.58 -8.83 2.24
N PHE A 242 3.42 -7.90 1.76
CA PHE A 242 3.35 -7.48 0.36
C PHE A 242 3.72 -8.66 -0.54
N PRO A 243 2.84 -9.07 -1.47
CA PRO A 243 3.21 -10.03 -2.49
C PRO A 243 4.40 -9.55 -3.32
N GLY A 244 5.21 -10.46 -3.84
CA GLY A 244 6.41 -10.08 -4.62
C GLY A 244 6.13 -9.34 -5.94
N THR A 245 4.88 -8.96 -6.16
CA THR A 245 4.41 -8.12 -7.28
C THR A 245 4.19 -6.67 -6.87
N LEU A 246 4.20 -6.40 -5.56
CA LEU A 246 4.01 -5.09 -4.95
C LEU A 246 5.32 -4.57 -4.34
#